data_412438d24b4bb831eca19e6493bb0bc6
#
_entry.id   412438d24b4bb831eca19e6493bb0bc6
#
_cell.length_a   1.000
_cell.length_b   1.000
_cell.length_c   1.000
_cell.angle_alpha   90.00
_cell.angle_beta   90.00
_cell.angle_gamma   90.00
#
_symmetry.space_group_name_H-M   'P 1'
#
loop_
_entity.id
_entity.type
_entity.pdbx_description
1 polymer ?
#
loop_
_entity_poly.entity_id
_entity_poly.type
_entity_poly.pdbx_seq_one_letter_code
_entity_poly.pdbx_strand_id
1 'polypeptide(L)'
;PKVIPSDEETKFYKGPNNDRLPDMRDAMKALGGRPACTDDLGHFPAEGDELRAAGAIVGVHNYEKLNTIHGTHHPMLMRFITSNDFGNFGEMILPAGGYGPRCSDPDKHGGDGCLYCVNGPITVNLNELEESYVLQEGDSFFLPAGTSYQLVNFEAGPIKAVFGITEL
;
A
#
# COMPACT_ATOMS: atom_id res chain seq x y z
N PRO A 1 8.60 -0.27 -19.31
CA PRO A 1 8.08 -0.46 -17.97
C PRO A 1 9.17 -0.16 -16.93
N LYS A 2 8.78 0.54 -15.87
CA LYS A 2 9.68 0.86 -14.77
C LYS A 2 9.57 -0.22 -13.70
N VAL A 3 10.62 -1.01 -13.51
CA VAL A 3 10.71 -1.97 -12.40
C VAL A 3 11.10 -1.22 -11.13
N ILE A 4 10.39 -1.43 -10.05
CA ILE A 4 10.63 -0.78 -8.76
C ILE A 4 11.19 -1.82 -7.78
N PRO A 5 12.17 -1.45 -6.95
CA PRO A 5 13.14 -0.36 -7.06
C PRO A 5 14.46 -0.78 -7.70
N SER A 6 15.18 0.15 -8.34
CA SER A 6 16.59 -0.03 -8.66
C SER A 6 17.47 0.12 -7.39
N ASP A 7 18.73 -0.31 -7.48
CA ASP A 7 19.67 -0.17 -6.36
C ASP A 7 19.87 1.30 -5.95
N GLU A 8 19.80 2.20 -6.91
CA GLU A 8 19.94 3.63 -6.66
C GLU A 8 18.67 4.24 -6.06
N GLU A 9 17.49 3.80 -6.50
CA GLU A 9 16.22 4.20 -5.91
C GLU A 9 16.11 3.72 -4.46
N THR A 10 16.59 2.52 -4.16
CA THR A 10 16.66 2.02 -2.78
C THR A 10 17.57 2.90 -1.90
N LYS A 11 18.69 3.40 -2.44
CA LYS A 11 19.54 4.36 -1.74
C LYS A 11 18.83 5.70 -1.48
N PHE A 12 18.01 6.13 -2.42
CA PHE A 12 17.22 7.36 -2.29
C PHE A 12 16.21 7.26 -1.14
N TYR A 13 15.61 6.10 -0.95
CA TYR A 13 14.69 5.84 0.15
C TYR A 13 15.38 5.68 1.51
N LYS A 14 16.69 5.53 1.52
CA LYS A 14 17.50 5.56 2.72
C LYS A 14 17.79 7.00 3.12
N GLY A 15 16.86 7.73 3.71
CA GLY A 15 17.07 9.08 4.22
C GLY A 15 18.19 9.18 5.29
N PRO A 16 18.58 10.37 5.72
CA PRO A 16 19.70 10.57 6.65
C PRO A 16 19.54 9.94 8.05
N ASN A 17 18.36 9.49 8.41
CA ASN A 17 18.09 8.76 9.67
C ASN A 17 17.88 7.26 9.48
N ASN A 18 18.55 6.68 8.56
CA ASN A 18 18.29 5.42 7.91
C ASN A 18 18.61 4.17 8.69
N ASP A 19 19.37 4.27 9.74
CA ASP A 19 19.77 3.14 10.58
C ASP A 19 18.57 2.44 11.24
N ARG A 20 17.37 3.02 11.12
CA ARG A 20 16.15 2.52 11.75
C ARG A 20 15.09 1.98 10.79
N LEU A 21 15.23 2.24 9.49
CA LEU A 21 14.30 1.73 8.49
C LEU A 21 14.87 0.44 7.88
N PRO A 22 14.12 -0.65 7.87
CA PRO A 22 14.55 -1.85 7.16
C PRO A 22 14.80 -1.52 5.70
N ASP A 23 15.78 -2.14 5.09
CA ASP A 23 15.98 -2.04 3.65
C ASP A 23 14.70 -2.55 2.98
N MET A 24 14.05 -1.69 2.21
CA MET A 24 12.77 -2.01 1.57
C MET A 24 12.90 -3.20 0.62
N ARG A 25 14.07 -3.38 0.03
CA ARG A 25 14.36 -4.56 -0.80
C ARG A 25 14.34 -5.85 0.02
N ASP A 26 14.94 -5.83 1.20
CA ASP A 26 14.93 -7.00 2.08
C ASP A 26 13.53 -7.27 2.62
N ALA A 27 12.76 -6.21 2.92
CA ALA A 27 11.35 -6.35 3.26
C ALA A 27 10.54 -6.96 2.12
N MET A 28 10.75 -6.51 0.89
CA MET A 28 10.10 -7.08 -0.30
C MET A 28 10.44 -8.56 -0.50
N LYS A 29 11.71 -8.93 -0.32
CA LYS A 29 12.14 -10.34 -0.41
C LYS A 29 11.52 -11.20 0.69
N ALA A 30 11.48 -10.68 1.92
CA ALA A 30 10.93 -11.41 3.06
C ALA A 30 9.42 -11.68 2.93
N LEU A 31 8.70 -10.80 2.25
CA LEU A 31 7.26 -10.93 2.03
C LEU A 31 6.89 -11.91 0.92
N GLY A 32 7.83 -12.24 0.02
CA GLY A 32 7.54 -12.91 -1.23
C GLY A 32 6.87 -11.97 -2.24
N GLY A 33 6.41 -12.51 -3.35
CA GLY A 33 5.88 -11.73 -4.46
C GLY A 33 6.98 -11.30 -5.43
N ARG A 34 6.64 -10.47 -6.39
CA ARG A 34 7.55 -9.94 -7.41
C ARG A 34 7.43 -8.42 -7.50
N PRO A 35 8.48 -7.70 -7.91
CA PRO A 35 8.38 -6.28 -8.19
C PRO A 35 7.32 -6.02 -9.25
N ALA A 36 6.47 -5.02 -9.03
CA ALA A 36 5.51 -4.55 -10.03
C ALA A 36 6.25 -3.74 -11.10
N CYS A 37 5.87 -3.97 -12.36
CA CYS A 37 6.16 -3.05 -13.45
C CYS A 37 4.97 -2.10 -13.62
N THR A 38 5.21 -0.95 -14.26
CA THR A 38 4.14 0.02 -14.57
C THR A 38 2.99 -0.59 -15.37
N ASP A 39 3.32 -1.53 -16.26
CA ASP A 39 2.33 -2.19 -17.12
C ASP A 39 1.53 -3.31 -16.39
N ASP A 40 1.93 -3.69 -15.18
CA ASP A 40 1.19 -4.67 -14.38
C ASP A 40 0.01 -4.01 -13.63
N LEU A 41 0.21 -2.77 -13.18
CA LEU A 41 -0.80 -2.06 -12.39
C LEU A 41 -1.98 -1.66 -13.30
N GLY A 42 -3.17 -1.97 -12.87
CA GLY A 42 -4.40 -1.80 -13.65
C GLY A 42 -4.81 -3.03 -14.44
N HIS A 43 -3.92 -4.04 -14.58
CA HIS A 43 -4.12 -5.24 -15.42
C HIS A 43 -3.85 -6.56 -14.69
N PHE A 44 -3.81 -6.55 -13.37
CA PHE A 44 -3.44 -7.72 -12.55
C PHE A 44 -4.62 -8.24 -11.71
N PRO A 45 -4.86 -9.57 -11.59
CA PRO A 45 -4.13 -10.67 -12.26
C PRO A 45 -4.43 -10.80 -13.74
N ALA A 46 -5.48 -10.17 -14.22
CA ALA A 46 -5.90 -9.99 -15.60
C ALA A 46 -6.95 -8.86 -15.65
N GLU A 47 -7.37 -8.47 -16.85
CA GLU A 47 -8.46 -7.53 -17.03
C GLU A 47 -9.75 -8.07 -16.40
N GLY A 48 -10.41 -7.26 -15.57
CA GLY A 48 -11.61 -7.70 -14.86
C GLY A 48 -12.75 -8.03 -15.83
N ASP A 49 -12.89 -7.30 -16.93
CA ASP A 49 -13.86 -7.56 -17.96
C ASP A 49 -13.63 -8.93 -18.63
N GLU A 50 -12.39 -9.28 -18.89
CA GLU A 50 -12.03 -10.59 -19.46
C GLU A 50 -12.36 -11.73 -18.50
N LEU A 51 -12.04 -11.55 -17.22
CA LEU A 51 -12.34 -12.54 -16.18
C LEU A 51 -13.84 -12.74 -16.01
N ARG A 52 -14.62 -11.67 -16.02
CA ARG A 52 -16.08 -11.72 -15.92
C ARG A 52 -16.70 -12.40 -17.14
N ALA A 53 -16.24 -12.04 -18.33
CA ALA A 53 -16.73 -12.63 -19.59
C ALA A 53 -16.44 -14.14 -19.66
N ALA A 54 -15.28 -14.55 -19.17
CA ALA A 54 -14.88 -15.96 -19.12
C ALA A 54 -15.52 -16.75 -17.96
N GLY A 55 -16.14 -16.07 -16.98
CA GLY A 55 -16.58 -16.71 -15.72
C GLY A 55 -15.41 -17.33 -14.95
N ALA A 56 -14.22 -16.75 -15.10
CA ALA A 56 -13.01 -17.33 -14.56
C ALA A 56 -12.84 -17.04 -13.06
N ILE A 57 -12.35 -18.04 -12.34
CA ILE A 57 -11.88 -17.92 -10.96
C ILE A 57 -10.36 -17.97 -11.00
N VAL A 58 -9.72 -16.93 -10.50
CA VAL A 58 -8.27 -16.82 -10.48
C VAL A 58 -7.76 -16.80 -9.05
N GLY A 59 -6.88 -17.72 -8.72
CA GLY A 59 -6.12 -17.70 -7.47
C GLY A 59 -4.81 -16.95 -7.68
N VAL A 60 -4.48 -16.06 -6.77
CA VAL A 60 -3.20 -15.35 -6.77
C VAL A 60 -2.33 -15.90 -5.65
N HIS A 61 -1.27 -16.61 -6.02
CA HIS A 61 -0.32 -17.14 -5.04
C HIS A 61 0.55 -16.03 -4.46
N ASN A 62 1.13 -16.31 -3.30
CA ASN A 62 1.93 -15.32 -2.59
C ASN A 62 3.11 -14.78 -3.42
N TYR A 63 3.75 -15.63 -4.21
CA TYR A 63 4.88 -15.26 -5.06
C TYR A 63 4.49 -14.48 -6.33
N GLU A 64 3.21 -14.44 -6.66
CA GLU A 64 2.67 -13.73 -7.82
C GLU A 64 2.22 -12.31 -7.49
N LYS A 65 2.00 -12.01 -6.21
CA LYS A 65 1.57 -10.67 -5.77
C LYS A 65 2.58 -9.60 -6.18
N LEU A 66 2.06 -8.44 -6.57
CA LEU A 66 2.87 -7.34 -7.06
C LEU A 66 3.31 -6.43 -5.91
N ASN A 67 4.63 -6.28 -5.74
CA ASN A 67 5.20 -5.39 -4.75
C ASN A 67 5.60 -4.06 -5.38
N THR A 68 5.20 -2.97 -4.77
CA THR A 68 5.63 -1.61 -5.14
C THR A 68 5.86 -0.78 -3.89
N ILE A 69 6.56 0.33 -4.05
CA ILE A 69 6.81 1.29 -2.99
C ILE A 69 6.00 2.54 -3.28
N HIS A 70 5.22 2.96 -2.31
CA HIS A 70 4.44 4.19 -2.36
C HIS A 70 5.08 5.25 -1.46
N GLY A 71 5.32 6.42 -2.03
CA GLY A 71 5.97 7.53 -1.34
C GLY A 71 7.50 7.54 -1.48
N THR A 72 8.08 8.73 -1.40
CA THR A 72 9.51 8.98 -1.64
C THR A 72 10.34 9.18 -0.38
N HIS A 73 9.74 9.66 0.70
CA HIS A 73 10.47 10.01 1.92
C HIS A 73 10.27 9.04 3.08
N HIS A 74 9.07 8.47 3.16
CA HIS A 74 8.71 7.45 4.14
C HIS A 74 7.90 6.40 3.41
N PRO A 75 8.59 5.54 2.66
CA PRO A 75 7.93 4.64 1.75
C PRO A 75 7.09 3.60 2.49
N MET A 76 5.86 3.42 2.03
CA MET A 76 5.04 2.26 2.33
C MET A 76 5.33 1.18 1.31
N LEU A 77 5.42 -0.05 1.76
CA LEU A 77 5.40 -1.19 0.86
C LEU A 77 3.95 -1.56 0.56
N MET A 78 3.58 -1.48 -0.71
CA MET A 78 2.28 -1.92 -1.20
C MET A 78 2.45 -3.27 -1.89
N ARG A 79 1.52 -4.17 -1.65
CA ARG A 79 1.54 -5.51 -2.19
C ARG A 79 0.16 -5.86 -2.74
N PHE A 80 0.02 -5.74 -4.05
CA PHE A 80 -1.26 -5.93 -4.72
C PHE A 80 -1.62 -7.41 -4.88
N ILE A 81 -2.82 -7.73 -4.47
CA ILE A 81 -3.51 -8.99 -4.74
C ILE A 81 -4.30 -8.85 -6.04
N THR A 82 -4.87 -7.68 -6.26
CA THR A 82 -5.60 -7.30 -7.46
C THR A 82 -5.35 -5.83 -7.75
N SER A 83 -5.15 -5.50 -9.01
CA SER A 83 -5.09 -4.14 -9.52
C SER A 83 -5.62 -4.16 -10.95
N ASN A 84 -6.91 -3.91 -11.13
CA ASN A 84 -7.57 -3.87 -12.43
C ASN A 84 -8.79 -2.93 -12.40
N ASP A 85 -9.64 -2.96 -13.41
CA ASP A 85 -10.83 -2.13 -13.54
C ASP A 85 -11.88 -2.31 -12.43
N PHE A 86 -11.78 -3.38 -11.63
CA PHE A 86 -12.62 -3.56 -10.44
C PHE A 86 -12.12 -2.71 -9.25
N GLY A 87 -10.82 -2.52 -9.16
CA GLY A 87 -10.18 -1.76 -8.09
C GLY A 87 -8.81 -2.30 -7.71
N ASN A 88 -8.27 -1.72 -6.67
CA ASN A 88 -6.97 -2.09 -6.09
C ASN A 88 -7.17 -2.72 -4.72
N PHE A 89 -6.71 -3.96 -4.56
CA PHE A 89 -6.76 -4.70 -3.31
C PHE A 89 -5.40 -5.25 -2.97
N GLY A 90 -5.02 -5.15 -1.71
CA GLY A 90 -3.73 -5.64 -1.31
C GLY A 90 -3.43 -5.48 0.17
N GLU A 91 -2.17 -5.66 0.44
CA GLU A 91 -1.57 -5.48 1.75
C GLU A 91 -0.66 -4.27 1.71
N MET A 92 -0.58 -3.53 2.81
CA MET A 92 0.41 -2.50 2.97
C MET A 92 1.22 -2.71 4.23
N ILE A 93 2.51 -2.38 4.16
CA ILE A 93 3.42 -2.40 5.29
C ILE A 93 4.00 -1.02 5.46
N LEU A 94 3.78 -0.47 6.65
CA LEU A 94 4.32 0.81 7.04
C LEU A 94 5.51 0.56 7.98
N PRO A 95 6.73 0.93 7.59
CA PRO A 95 7.91 0.73 8.43
C PRO A 95 7.80 1.45 9.79
N ALA A 96 8.62 1.03 10.73
CA ALA A 96 8.70 1.68 12.04
C ALA A 96 8.94 3.19 11.91
N GLY A 97 8.10 4.00 12.55
CA GLY A 97 8.15 5.45 12.45
C GLY A 97 7.80 6.00 11.06
N GLY A 98 7.31 5.16 10.15
CA GLY A 98 6.93 5.55 8.80
C GLY A 98 5.60 6.29 8.76
N TYR A 99 5.41 7.07 7.73
CA TYR A 99 4.14 7.70 7.40
C TYR A 99 3.98 7.81 5.88
N GLY A 100 2.76 7.75 5.44
CA GLY A 100 2.43 7.89 4.03
C GLY A 100 1.00 8.35 3.84
N PRO A 101 0.76 9.23 2.91
CA PRO A 101 1.71 10.18 2.32
C PRO A 101 2.03 11.35 3.25
N ARG A 102 2.72 12.38 2.78
CA ARG A 102 3.03 13.56 3.59
C ARG A 102 1.79 14.38 3.93
N CYS A 103 1.81 15.06 5.08
CA CYS A 103 0.73 15.98 5.45
C CYS A 103 0.50 17.10 4.43
N SER A 104 1.55 17.50 3.70
CA SER A 104 1.47 18.53 2.65
C SER A 104 0.89 18.01 1.32
N ASP A 105 0.82 16.70 1.16
CA ASP A 105 0.33 16.05 -0.06
C ASP A 105 -0.36 14.73 0.34
N PRO A 106 -1.51 14.84 1.01
CA PRO A 106 -2.25 13.67 1.48
C PRO A 106 -2.84 12.88 0.31
N ASP A 107 -3.00 11.58 0.49
CA ASP A 107 -3.66 10.74 -0.51
C ASP A 107 -5.14 11.09 -0.65
N LYS A 108 -5.60 11.02 -1.88
CA LYS A 108 -7.02 11.06 -2.24
C LYS A 108 -7.26 10.05 -3.35
N HIS A 109 -8.27 9.24 -3.17
CA HIS A 109 -8.66 8.26 -4.17
C HIS A 109 -9.99 8.66 -4.83
N GLY A 110 -10.13 8.34 -6.12
CA GLY A 110 -11.37 8.58 -6.86
C GLY A 110 -12.51 7.67 -6.41
N GLY A 111 -12.19 6.49 -5.90
CA GLY A 111 -13.13 5.52 -5.36
C GLY A 111 -13.12 5.44 -3.84
N ASP A 112 -14.08 4.71 -3.30
CA ASP A 112 -14.15 4.43 -1.88
C ASP A 112 -13.05 3.46 -1.46
N GLY A 113 -12.49 3.68 -0.28
CA GLY A 113 -11.44 2.85 0.30
C GLY A 113 -11.87 2.20 1.60
N CYS A 114 -11.26 1.07 1.87
CA CYS A 114 -11.37 0.38 3.15
C CYS A 114 -10.00 -0.07 3.61
N LEU A 115 -9.73 0.09 4.90
CA LEU A 115 -8.50 -0.33 5.54
C LEU A 115 -8.83 -1.27 6.70
N TYR A 116 -8.12 -2.39 6.78
CA TYR A 116 -8.19 -3.33 7.90
C TYR A 116 -6.82 -3.46 8.56
N CYS A 117 -6.73 -3.15 9.84
CA CYS A 117 -5.49 -3.24 10.60
C CYS A 117 -5.21 -4.70 10.99
N VAL A 118 -4.17 -5.29 10.40
CA VAL A 118 -3.75 -6.68 10.69
C VAL A 118 -2.93 -6.73 11.96
N ASN A 119 -1.95 -5.84 12.09
CA ASN A 119 -1.22 -5.60 13.32
C ASN A 119 -0.96 -4.09 13.41
N GLY A 120 -1.13 -3.54 14.58
CA GLY A 120 -1.06 -2.09 14.73
C GLY A 120 -0.45 -1.70 16.07
N PRO A 121 -0.76 -0.50 16.53
CA PRO A 121 -1.78 0.43 16.01
C PRO A 121 -1.33 1.25 14.79
N ILE A 122 -2.31 1.59 13.94
CA ILE A 122 -2.13 2.54 12.83
C ILE A 122 -2.86 3.82 13.17
N THR A 123 -2.20 4.96 13.07
CA THR A 123 -2.84 6.27 13.17
C THR A 123 -3.26 6.74 11.78
N VAL A 124 -4.53 7.11 11.64
CA VAL A 124 -5.11 7.70 10.43
C VAL A 124 -5.39 9.16 10.71
N ASN A 125 -4.68 10.06 10.05
CA ASN A 125 -4.92 11.50 10.13
C ASN A 125 -5.81 11.94 8.97
N LEU A 126 -6.88 12.62 9.29
CA LEU A 126 -7.81 13.25 8.34
C LEU A 126 -7.55 14.76 8.37
N ASN A 127 -6.57 15.20 7.61
CA ASN A 127 -6.03 16.57 7.73
C ASN A 127 -7.07 17.67 7.46
N GLU A 128 -7.98 17.44 6.52
CA GLU A 128 -9.04 18.42 6.19
C GLU A 128 -10.10 18.54 7.29
N LEU A 129 -10.26 17.50 8.12
CA LEU A 129 -11.20 17.47 9.23
C LEU A 129 -10.54 17.80 10.57
N GLU A 130 -9.21 17.94 10.60
CA GLU A 130 -8.41 18.10 11.82
C GLU A 130 -8.66 16.98 12.85
N GLU A 131 -8.89 15.76 12.36
CA GLU A 131 -9.19 14.58 13.16
C GLU A 131 -8.12 13.50 12.97
N SER A 132 -7.92 12.71 14.02
CA SER A 132 -7.04 11.53 13.99
C SER A 132 -7.72 10.36 14.66
N TYR A 133 -7.58 9.19 14.05
CA TYR A 133 -8.09 7.92 14.55
C TYR A 133 -6.95 6.93 14.75
N VAL A 134 -7.04 6.12 15.78
CA VAL A 134 -6.08 5.03 16.02
C VAL A 134 -6.78 3.71 15.81
N LEU A 135 -6.34 2.95 14.82
CA LEU A 135 -6.83 1.61 14.52
C LEU A 135 -5.98 0.60 15.28
N GLN A 136 -6.61 -0.18 16.14
CA GLN A 136 -5.99 -1.33 16.77
C GLN A 136 -6.05 -2.55 15.85
N GLU A 137 -5.35 -3.62 16.21
CA GLU A 137 -5.46 -4.90 15.53
C GLU A 137 -6.92 -5.35 15.43
N GLY A 138 -7.38 -5.67 14.24
CA GLY A 138 -8.76 -6.06 13.95
C GLY A 138 -9.71 -4.92 13.62
N ASP A 139 -9.31 -3.66 13.83
CA ASP A 139 -10.14 -2.52 13.47
C ASP A 139 -10.14 -2.27 11.97
N SER A 140 -11.22 -1.67 11.49
CA SER A 140 -11.40 -1.28 10.10
C SER A 140 -11.75 0.20 10.00
N PHE A 141 -11.38 0.79 8.87
CA PHE A 141 -11.68 2.18 8.54
C PHE A 141 -12.21 2.27 7.12
N PHE A 142 -13.34 2.94 6.95
CA PHE A 142 -13.90 3.24 5.64
C PHE A 142 -13.57 4.68 5.26
N LEU A 143 -13.05 4.85 4.07
CA LEU A 143 -12.66 6.14 3.50
C LEU A 143 -13.53 6.42 2.29
N PRO A 144 -14.50 7.35 2.37
CA PRO A 144 -15.24 7.79 1.20
C PRO A 144 -14.32 8.37 0.13
N ALA A 145 -14.72 8.22 -1.13
CA ALA A 145 -14.02 8.81 -2.27
C ALA A 145 -13.71 10.31 -2.03
N GLY A 146 -12.52 10.74 -2.39
CA GLY A 146 -12.06 12.11 -2.21
C GLY A 146 -11.64 12.49 -0.79
N THR A 147 -11.71 11.58 0.18
CA THR A 147 -11.21 11.84 1.53
C THR A 147 -9.69 11.95 1.53
N SER A 148 -9.19 13.05 2.09
CA SER A 148 -7.76 13.29 2.26
C SER A 148 -7.28 12.65 3.56
N TYR A 149 -6.27 11.80 3.50
CA TYR A 149 -5.77 11.09 4.67
C TYR A 149 -4.26 10.88 4.65
N GLN A 150 -3.72 10.58 5.82
CA GLN A 150 -2.34 10.16 6.03
C GLN A 150 -2.32 9.02 7.04
N LEU A 151 -1.52 8.01 6.78
CA LEU A 151 -1.27 6.91 7.70
C LEU A 151 0.06 7.10 8.40
N VAL A 152 0.11 6.85 9.70
CA VAL A 152 1.33 7.00 10.50
C VAL A 152 1.53 5.77 11.36
N ASN A 153 2.75 5.26 11.37
CA ASN A 153 3.23 4.23 12.28
C ASN A 153 4.12 4.86 13.35
N PHE A 154 3.62 4.98 14.56
CA PHE A 154 4.40 5.45 15.71
C PHE A 154 5.10 4.32 16.47
N GLU A 155 4.92 3.07 16.04
CA GLU A 155 5.50 1.92 16.69
C GLU A 155 6.99 1.72 16.33
N ALA A 156 7.69 0.95 17.16
CA ALA A 156 9.10 0.62 16.94
C ALA A 156 9.31 -0.46 15.86
N GLY A 157 8.25 -1.14 15.44
CA GLY A 157 8.26 -2.18 14.42
C GLY A 157 7.35 -1.85 13.23
N PRO A 158 7.45 -2.62 12.14
CA PRO A 158 6.55 -2.46 11.01
C PRO A 158 5.13 -2.86 11.37
N ILE A 159 4.15 -2.15 10.80
CA ILE A 159 2.74 -2.50 10.89
C ILE A 159 2.22 -2.91 9.52
N LYS A 160 1.19 -3.76 9.52
CA LYS A 160 0.55 -4.29 8.34
C LYS A 160 -0.94 -4.02 8.35
N ALA A 161 -1.46 -3.62 7.21
CA ALA A 161 -2.88 -3.51 6.95
C ALA A 161 -3.24 -4.18 5.62
N VAL A 162 -4.50 -4.50 5.46
CA VAL A 162 -5.11 -4.87 4.19
C VAL A 162 -5.94 -3.69 3.71
N PHE A 163 -5.82 -3.35 2.45
CA PHE A 163 -6.57 -2.27 1.84
C PHE A 163 -7.39 -2.74 0.64
N GLY A 164 -8.48 -2.05 0.39
CA GLY A 164 -9.26 -2.15 -0.83
C GLY A 164 -9.71 -0.76 -1.25
N ILE A 165 -9.54 -0.44 -2.52
CA ILE A 165 -9.96 0.83 -3.12
C ILE A 165 -10.69 0.48 -4.41
N THR A 166 -11.95 0.91 -4.48
CA THR A 166 -12.72 0.79 -5.72
C THR A 166 -12.35 1.93 -6.65
N GLU A 167 -12.11 1.62 -7.90
CA GLU A 167 -11.99 2.64 -8.93
C GLU A 167 -13.36 2.78 -9.62
N LEU A 168 -13.86 4.00 -9.58
CA LEU A 168 -15.10 4.35 -10.26
C LEU A 168 -14.79 5.12 -11.54
#